data_a75fe5377feb91dc3bd45d16035f7a6b
#
_entry.id   a75fe5377feb91dc3bd45d16035f7a6b
#
_cell.length_a   1.000
_cell.length_b   1.000
_cell.length_c   1.000
_cell.angle_alpha   90.00
_cell.angle_beta   90.00
_cell.angle_gamma   90.00
#
_symmetry.space_group_name_H-M   'P 1'
#
loop_
_entity.id
_entity.type
_entity.pdbx_description
1 polymer ?
#
loop_
_entity_poly.entity_id
_entity_poly.type
_entity_poly.pdbx_seq_one_letter_code
_entity_poly.pdbx_strand_id
1 'polypeptide(L)'
;MQTHLQRSSLRLNLIAATVYICTTILAAAAVYWAPQVSAAELAVLPARVSTPQAGKIDPYVARFGRSRPVVAIIGENSGTELVDFVIPYGVLTQSGVAEVVAVATQPGVLAMRPALKIKPQATIDQFDARFPDGADYIIVPAVVKSAEPALVAWVAAQGAKGGTVVSICDGALVVANSGLMKGHDATAHWATEALRREKYPDTHWVKNVRYVADGKVVSSAGISAAIPTSLAVVEAIAGYEKTAALARELGVAEWSTLHNSEVFPPQFGVNLTAYISKNITNGWLHSTQRIGVPVASGVDDIALAFTADVYSRTGRSQAYALSASSEPILTRHGLTLIPDRVIGGNSTLDRILPEFEAVPSMQMLDKVLAAIAYSYGRATAYGVALDFEYPGFHK
;
A
#
# COMPACT_ATOMS: atom_id res chain seq x y z
N MET A 1 -24.85 -45.67 -18.40
CA MET A 1 -23.53 -46.17 -17.95
C MET A 1 -22.39 -45.18 -18.10
N GLN A 2 -22.50 -44.08 -18.82
CA GLN A 2 -21.45 -43.07 -19.02
C GLN A 2 -21.33 -42.02 -17.89
N THR A 3 -22.34 -41.78 -17.09
CA THR A 3 -22.37 -40.75 -16.04
C THR A 3 -21.67 -41.18 -14.75
N HIS A 4 -21.48 -42.47 -14.52
CA HIS A 4 -20.78 -42.98 -13.30
C HIS A 4 -19.25 -42.95 -13.42
N LEU A 5 -18.71 -43.09 -14.62
CA LEU A 5 -17.28 -43.06 -14.89
C LEU A 5 -16.67 -41.64 -14.81
N GLN A 6 -17.42 -40.62 -15.18
CA GLN A 6 -16.98 -39.24 -15.07
C GLN A 6 -16.91 -38.73 -13.62
N ARG A 7 -17.80 -39.20 -12.74
CA ARG A 7 -17.76 -38.83 -11.31
C ARG A 7 -16.64 -39.50 -10.53
N SER A 8 -16.19 -40.69 -10.96
CA SER A 8 -15.06 -41.37 -10.31
C SER A 8 -13.72 -40.74 -10.69
N SER A 9 -13.53 -40.27 -11.92
CA SER A 9 -12.30 -39.60 -12.34
C SER A 9 -12.13 -38.22 -11.70
N LEU A 10 -13.22 -37.46 -11.48
CA LEU A 10 -13.16 -36.18 -10.76
C LEU A 10 -12.78 -36.37 -9.28
N ARG A 11 -13.30 -37.43 -8.63
CA ARG A 11 -12.95 -37.74 -7.23
C ARG A 11 -11.50 -38.20 -7.06
N LEU A 12 -10.98 -38.99 -8.01
CA LEU A 12 -9.57 -39.39 -8.00
C LEU A 12 -8.62 -38.19 -8.20
N ASN A 13 -8.95 -37.25 -9.09
CA ASN A 13 -8.15 -36.06 -9.31
C ASN A 13 -8.19 -35.08 -8.12
N LEU A 14 -9.32 -34.98 -7.42
CA LEU A 14 -9.40 -34.19 -6.17
C LEU A 14 -8.55 -34.79 -5.05
N ILE A 15 -8.59 -36.14 -4.88
CA ILE A 15 -7.79 -36.82 -3.86
C ILE A 15 -6.30 -36.68 -4.20
N ALA A 16 -5.90 -36.82 -5.46
CA ALA A 16 -4.53 -36.63 -5.91
C ALA A 16 -4.02 -35.20 -5.68
N ALA A 17 -4.87 -34.18 -5.96
CA ALA A 17 -4.53 -32.79 -5.71
C ALA A 17 -4.40 -32.50 -4.19
N THR A 18 -5.29 -33.05 -3.38
CA THR A 18 -5.23 -32.87 -1.90
C THR A 18 -4.00 -33.57 -1.31
N VAL A 19 -3.63 -34.75 -1.80
CA VAL A 19 -2.41 -35.46 -1.36
C VAL A 19 -1.16 -34.69 -1.81
N TYR A 20 -1.13 -34.12 -3.01
CA TYR A 20 0.00 -33.33 -3.50
C TYR A 20 0.19 -32.02 -2.70
N ILE A 21 -0.90 -31.35 -2.35
CA ILE A 21 -0.86 -30.15 -1.48
C ILE A 21 -0.42 -30.52 -0.05
N CYS A 22 -0.91 -31.63 0.51
CA CYS A 22 -0.47 -32.09 1.83
C CYS A 22 1.00 -32.54 1.84
N THR A 23 1.49 -33.17 0.77
CA THR A 23 2.90 -33.60 0.69
C THR A 23 3.86 -32.43 0.47
N THR A 24 3.46 -31.39 -0.26
CA THR A 24 4.27 -30.17 -0.40
C THR A 24 4.29 -29.33 0.88
N ILE A 25 3.21 -29.29 1.65
CA ILE A 25 3.18 -28.64 2.97
C ILE A 25 4.03 -29.43 3.99
N LEU A 26 4.00 -30.77 3.95
CA LEU A 26 4.83 -31.62 4.81
C LEU A 26 6.31 -31.57 4.42
N ALA A 27 6.65 -31.46 3.14
CA ALA A 27 8.02 -31.28 2.67
C ALA A 27 8.59 -29.91 3.06
N ALA A 28 7.78 -28.86 2.99
CA ALA A 28 8.16 -27.53 3.49
C ALA A 28 8.38 -27.53 5.02
N ALA A 29 7.58 -28.28 5.78
CA ALA A 29 7.76 -28.41 7.22
C ALA A 29 9.02 -29.23 7.59
N ALA A 30 9.41 -30.23 6.77
CA ALA A 30 10.60 -31.04 7.02
C ALA A 30 11.92 -30.31 6.77
N VAL A 31 11.94 -29.29 5.91
CA VAL A 31 13.12 -28.43 5.67
C VAL A 31 13.35 -27.46 6.83
N TYR A 32 12.33 -27.17 7.65
CA TYR A 32 12.45 -26.32 8.83
C TYR A 32 12.86 -27.05 10.12
N TRP A 33 12.97 -28.39 10.08
CA TRP A 33 13.39 -29.18 11.22
C TRP A 33 14.80 -29.75 11.02
N ALA A 34 15.77 -28.89 10.70
CA ALA A 34 17.17 -29.22 10.93
C ALA A 34 17.46 -29.04 12.44
N PRO A 35 18.18 -29.98 13.08
CA PRO A 35 18.51 -29.82 14.50
C PRO A 35 19.29 -28.53 14.70
N GLN A 36 18.77 -27.66 15.55
CA GLN A 36 19.47 -26.46 16.00
C GLN A 36 20.74 -26.92 16.73
N VAL A 37 21.89 -26.71 16.11
CA VAL A 37 23.17 -26.79 16.79
C VAL A 37 23.15 -25.77 17.92
N SER A 38 23.34 -26.25 19.14
CA SER A 38 23.39 -25.48 20.37
C SER A 38 24.31 -24.25 20.21
N ALA A 39 23.73 -23.07 20.34
CA ALA A 39 24.47 -21.79 20.41
C ALA A 39 25.04 -21.59 21.82
N ALA A 40 25.86 -22.53 22.27
CA ALA A 40 26.76 -22.34 23.39
C ALA A 40 28.18 -22.34 22.82
N GLU A 41 28.74 -21.17 22.68
CA GLU A 41 30.13 -20.83 22.36
C GLU A 41 30.31 -19.97 21.10
N LEU A 42 29.83 -18.76 21.19
CA LEU A 42 30.47 -17.62 20.57
C LEU A 42 30.13 -16.42 21.45
N ALA A 43 31.02 -16.10 22.36
CA ALA A 43 31.10 -14.78 23.00
C ALA A 43 31.40 -13.78 21.87
N VAL A 44 30.40 -13.45 21.10
CA VAL A 44 30.42 -12.33 20.17
C VAL A 44 30.25 -11.10 21.03
N LEU A 45 31.30 -10.27 21.06
CA LEU A 45 31.22 -8.86 21.45
C LEU A 45 29.85 -8.31 21.01
N PRO A 46 29.17 -7.50 21.85
CA PRO A 46 27.92 -6.91 21.45
C PRO A 46 28.20 -6.18 20.13
N ALA A 47 27.66 -6.73 19.04
CA ALA A 47 27.59 -6.00 17.79
C ALA A 47 27.06 -4.63 18.20
N ARG A 48 27.79 -3.56 17.89
CA ARG A 48 27.20 -2.23 17.89
C ARG A 48 25.90 -2.40 17.16
N VAL A 49 24.79 -2.40 17.88
CA VAL A 49 23.51 -2.06 17.37
C VAL A 49 23.71 -0.61 16.98
N SER A 50 24.20 -0.39 15.76
CA SER A 50 23.94 0.85 15.08
C SER A 50 22.43 0.88 15.05
N THR A 51 21.81 1.61 15.98
CA THR A 51 20.48 2.14 15.78
C THR A 51 20.53 2.66 14.35
N PRO A 52 19.77 2.09 13.39
CA PRO A 52 19.71 2.69 12.09
C PRO A 52 19.37 4.13 12.41
N GLN A 53 20.15 5.06 11.94
CA GLN A 53 19.76 6.44 11.88
C GLN A 53 18.59 6.41 10.89
N ALA A 54 17.42 5.99 11.38
CA ALA A 54 16.15 6.05 10.68
C ALA A 54 15.98 7.52 10.42
N GLY A 55 16.53 7.94 9.26
CA GLY A 55 16.93 9.29 9.03
C GLY A 55 15.69 10.16 8.98
N LYS A 56 15.70 11.23 9.71
CA LYS A 56 14.81 12.35 9.46
C LYS A 56 15.01 12.75 8.00
N ILE A 57 13.91 12.88 7.24
CA ILE A 57 13.97 13.42 5.87
C ILE A 57 14.61 14.80 5.94
N ASP A 58 15.59 15.06 5.09
CA ASP A 58 16.29 16.35 5.05
C ASP A 58 15.30 17.51 4.88
N PRO A 59 15.45 18.60 5.63
CA PRO A 59 14.60 19.77 5.47
C PRO A 59 14.58 20.25 4.01
N TYR A 60 13.39 20.59 3.54
CA TYR A 60 13.24 21.11 2.19
C TYR A 60 14.01 22.44 2.01
N VAL A 61 14.76 22.51 0.94
CA VAL A 61 15.40 23.75 0.49
C VAL A 61 14.77 24.17 -0.82
N ALA A 62 14.24 25.40 -0.86
CA ALA A 62 13.55 25.92 -2.05
C ALA A 62 14.47 25.88 -3.28
N ARG A 63 13.91 25.42 -4.40
CA ARG A 63 14.61 25.26 -5.67
C ARG A 63 13.86 25.99 -6.78
N PHE A 64 14.59 26.40 -7.80
CA PHE A 64 14.02 26.97 -9.04
C PHE A 64 13.10 28.18 -8.84
N GLY A 65 13.28 28.94 -7.76
CA GLY A 65 12.45 30.10 -7.44
C GLY A 65 11.00 29.78 -7.06
N ARG A 66 10.68 28.53 -6.77
CA ARG A 66 9.32 28.10 -6.38
C ARG A 66 8.97 28.57 -4.98
N SER A 67 7.76 29.11 -4.82
CA SER A 67 7.24 29.51 -3.50
C SER A 67 6.82 28.31 -2.63
N ARG A 68 6.48 27.17 -3.28
CA ARG A 68 6.12 25.90 -2.65
C ARG A 68 6.75 24.75 -3.45
N PRO A 69 7.15 23.64 -2.79
CA PRO A 69 7.63 22.47 -3.52
C PRO A 69 6.52 21.87 -4.40
N VAL A 70 6.94 21.28 -5.51
CA VAL A 70 6.08 20.48 -6.39
C VAL A 70 6.25 19.01 -6.00
N VAL A 71 5.14 18.35 -5.70
CA VAL A 71 5.08 16.93 -5.38
C VAL A 71 4.33 16.19 -6.48
N ALA A 72 5.00 15.27 -7.14
CA ALA A 72 4.38 14.37 -8.10
C ALA A 72 4.06 13.03 -7.43
N ILE A 73 2.82 12.55 -7.51
CA ILE A 73 2.45 11.19 -7.10
C ILE A 73 2.17 10.40 -8.37
N ILE A 74 3.06 9.46 -8.70
CA ILE A 74 3.04 8.74 -9.98
C ILE A 74 2.32 7.41 -9.86
N GLY A 75 1.35 7.15 -10.74
CA GLY A 75 0.69 5.87 -10.87
C GLY A 75 0.93 5.21 -12.23
N GLU A 76 0.91 3.89 -12.26
CA GLU A 76 0.87 3.07 -13.47
C GLU A 76 -0.59 2.74 -13.80
N ASN A 77 -1.01 2.97 -15.05
CA ASN A 77 -2.43 2.95 -15.43
C ASN A 77 -3.12 1.60 -15.24
N SER A 78 -2.41 0.48 -15.37
CA SER A 78 -3.02 -0.86 -15.29
C SER A 78 -3.23 -1.38 -13.86
N GLY A 79 -2.57 -0.77 -12.86
CA GLY A 79 -2.75 -1.17 -11.47
C GLY A 79 -1.79 -0.49 -10.51
N THR A 80 -2.28 0.52 -9.79
CA THR A 80 -1.57 1.24 -8.72
C THR A 80 -2.25 0.96 -7.39
N GLU A 81 -1.48 0.72 -6.34
CA GLU A 81 -2.01 0.46 -5.00
C GLU A 81 -2.73 1.70 -4.48
N LEU A 82 -3.98 1.49 -4.02
CA LEU A 82 -4.93 2.56 -3.72
C LEU A 82 -4.48 3.42 -2.54
N VAL A 83 -4.17 2.81 -1.42
CA VAL A 83 -3.80 3.52 -0.19
C VAL A 83 -2.43 4.18 -0.33
N ASP A 84 -1.46 3.50 -0.97
CA ASP A 84 -0.12 4.05 -1.23
C ASP A 84 -0.16 5.33 -2.07
N PHE A 85 -1.17 5.47 -2.95
CA PHE A 85 -1.36 6.64 -3.79
C PHE A 85 -2.18 7.73 -3.11
N VAL A 86 -3.36 7.36 -2.56
CA VAL A 86 -4.34 8.34 -2.07
C VAL A 86 -3.93 8.95 -0.74
N ILE A 87 -3.31 8.18 0.17
CA ILE A 87 -2.92 8.72 1.47
C ILE A 87 -1.88 9.84 1.34
N PRO A 88 -0.75 9.65 0.61
CA PRO A 88 0.19 10.75 0.42
C PRO A 88 -0.46 11.95 -0.29
N TYR A 89 -1.33 11.69 -1.29
CA TYR A 89 -2.02 12.76 -1.99
C TYR A 89 -2.90 13.59 -1.04
N GLY A 90 -3.76 12.94 -0.26
CA GLY A 90 -4.67 13.61 0.67
C GLY A 90 -3.91 14.35 1.77
N VAL A 91 -2.92 13.72 2.40
CA VAL A 91 -2.11 14.32 3.48
C VAL A 91 -1.36 15.55 2.98
N LEU A 92 -0.65 15.44 1.86
CA LEU A 92 0.14 16.53 1.30
C LEU A 92 -0.74 17.68 0.79
N THR A 93 -1.89 17.38 0.19
CA THR A 93 -2.85 18.40 -0.25
C THR A 93 -3.49 19.11 0.94
N GLN A 94 -3.97 18.39 1.95
CA GLN A 94 -4.56 18.95 3.15
C GLN A 94 -3.57 19.84 3.91
N SER A 95 -2.29 19.48 3.92
CA SER A 95 -1.25 20.30 4.57
C SER A 95 -1.13 21.70 3.99
N GLY A 96 -1.46 21.91 2.71
CA GLY A 96 -1.33 23.17 1.98
C GLY A 96 0.12 23.62 1.75
N VAL A 97 1.14 22.77 2.06
CA VAL A 97 2.55 23.17 1.99
C VAL A 97 3.20 22.94 0.63
N ALA A 98 2.54 22.19 -0.27
CA ALA A 98 3.06 21.80 -1.57
C ALA A 98 2.02 21.99 -2.68
N GLU A 99 2.48 22.05 -3.91
CA GLU A 99 1.66 21.80 -5.09
C GLU A 99 1.71 20.31 -5.42
N VAL A 100 0.60 19.60 -5.21
CA VAL A 100 0.50 18.14 -5.35
C VAL A 100 -0.17 17.79 -6.66
N VAL A 101 0.45 16.95 -7.48
CA VAL A 101 -0.06 16.54 -8.79
C VAL A 101 -0.14 15.01 -8.87
N ALA A 102 -1.34 14.51 -9.15
CA ALA A 102 -1.58 13.11 -9.49
C ALA A 102 -1.18 12.86 -10.95
N VAL A 103 -0.13 12.04 -11.15
CA VAL A 103 0.49 11.80 -12.47
C VAL A 103 0.26 10.35 -12.88
N ALA A 104 0.07 10.10 -14.17
CA ALA A 104 0.01 8.76 -14.75
C ALA A 104 1.04 8.59 -15.86
N THR A 105 1.45 7.35 -16.10
CA THR A 105 2.40 7.03 -17.19
C THR A 105 1.82 7.32 -18.58
N GLN A 106 0.49 7.19 -18.74
CA GLN A 106 -0.19 7.36 -20.02
C GLN A 106 -1.54 8.08 -19.84
N PRO A 107 -2.12 8.61 -20.93
CA PRO A 107 -3.49 9.12 -20.91
C PRO A 107 -4.51 8.06 -20.48
N GLY A 108 -5.59 8.49 -19.81
CA GLY A 108 -6.66 7.62 -19.36
C GLY A 108 -6.79 7.60 -17.85
N VAL A 109 -7.48 6.58 -17.33
CA VAL A 109 -7.69 6.42 -15.89
C VAL A 109 -6.58 5.58 -15.26
N LEU A 110 -6.29 5.83 -14.00
CA LEU A 110 -5.54 4.94 -13.13
C LEU A 110 -6.51 3.88 -12.57
N ALA A 111 -6.28 2.62 -12.90
CA ALA A 111 -6.96 1.51 -12.24
C ALA A 111 -6.29 1.30 -10.88
N MET A 112 -7.00 1.69 -9.82
CA MET A 112 -6.47 1.50 -8.47
C MET A 112 -6.69 0.04 -8.01
N ARG A 113 -5.79 -0.46 -7.21
CA ARG A 113 -5.83 -1.81 -6.66
C ARG A 113 -5.96 -1.74 -5.15
N PRO A 114 -6.90 -2.50 -4.55
CA PRO A 114 -7.76 -3.51 -5.18
C PRO A 114 -9.07 -2.95 -5.76
N ALA A 115 -9.36 -1.66 -5.64
CA ALA A 115 -10.62 -1.06 -6.05
C ALA A 115 -10.45 0.39 -6.51
N LEU A 116 -11.48 0.95 -7.12
CA LEU A 116 -11.63 2.32 -7.57
C LEU A 116 -10.86 2.67 -8.85
N LYS A 117 -11.24 3.82 -9.42
CA LYS A 117 -10.62 4.40 -10.61
C LYS A 117 -10.45 5.90 -10.40
N ILE A 118 -9.27 6.41 -10.67
CA ILE A 118 -8.92 7.82 -10.54
C ILE A 118 -8.51 8.36 -11.91
N LYS A 119 -9.03 9.53 -12.27
CA LYS A 119 -8.53 10.27 -13.43
C LYS A 119 -7.32 11.08 -12.95
N PRO A 120 -6.12 10.88 -13.52
CA PRO A 120 -4.94 11.65 -13.16
C PRO A 120 -5.09 13.11 -13.59
N GLN A 121 -4.34 13.99 -12.94
CA GLN A 121 -4.30 15.43 -13.26
C GLN A 121 -3.34 15.73 -14.43
N ALA A 122 -2.35 14.86 -14.64
CA ALA A 122 -1.40 14.95 -15.74
C ALA A 122 -0.88 13.57 -16.14
N THR A 123 -0.40 13.44 -17.38
CA THR A 123 0.54 12.38 -17.76
C THR A 123 1.97 12.82 -17.44
N ILE A 124 2.94 11.88 -17.49
CA ILE A 124 4.36 12.20 -17.32
C ILE A 124 4.82 13.29 -18.31
N ASP A 125 4.39 13.23 -19.59
CA ASP A 125 4.75 14.23 -20.60
C ASP A 125 4.14 15.61 -20.27
N GLN A 126 2.88 15.65 -19.82
CA GLN A 126 2.22 16.88 -19.42
C GLN A 126 2.83 17.47 -18.14
N PHE A 127 3.22 16.61 -17.20
CA PHE A 127 3.93 17.03 -16.00
C PHE A 127 5.29 17.62 -16.34
N ASP A 128 6.10 16.98 -17.19
CA ASP A 128 7.42 17.44 -17.56
C ASP A 128 7.35 18.74 -18.39
N ALA A 129 6.33 18.90 -19.24
CA ALA A 129 6.10 20.16 -19.95
C ALA A 129 5.76 21.32 -19.01
N ARG A 130 5.01 21.06 -17.93
CA ARG A 130 4.66 22.06 -16.93
C ARG A 130 5.79 22.35 -15.94
N PHE A 131 6.58 21.34 -15.59
CA PHE A 131 7.68 21.40 -14.64
C PHE A 131 8.97 20.87 -15.24
N PRO A 132 9.59 21.58 -16.18
CA PRO A 132 10.79 21.11 -16.91
C PRO A 132 11.97 20.84 -15.98
N ASP A 133 12.07 21.56 -14.86
CA ASP A 133 13.09 21.34 -13.82
C ASP A 133 12.82 20.11 -12.94
N GLY A 134 11.67 19.46 -13.09
CA GLY A 134 11.24 18.30 -12.35
C GLY A 134 10.50 18.61 -11.05
N ALA A 135 10.10 17.54 -10.35
CA ALA A 135 9.48 17.61 -9.04
C ALA A 135 10.51 17.82 -7.93
N ASP A 136 10.09 18.38 -6.80
CA ASP A 136 10.88 18.43 -5.57
C ASP A 136 10.78 17.11 -4.79
N TYR A 137 9.58 16.49 -4.81
CA TYR A 137 9.33 15.16 -4.27
C TYR A 137 8.57 14.31 -5.30
N ILE A 138 8.96 13.06 -5.40
CA ILE A 138 8.32 12.05 -6.26
C ILE A 138 7.82 10.93 -5.35
N ILE A 139 6.52 10.82 -5.17
CA ILE A 139 5.92 9.73 -4.42
C ILE A 139 5.63 8.58 -5.37
N VAL A 140 6.18 7.41 -5.05
CA VAL A 140 6.11 6.20 -5.88
C VAL A 140 5.36 5.11 -5.11
N PRO A 141 4.06 4.92 -5.35
CA PRO A 141 3.26 3.82 -4.81
C PRO A 141 3.69 2.46 -5.34
N ALA A 142 3.25 1.39 -4.69
CA ALA A 142 3.32 0.07 -5.28
C ALA A 142 2.44 -0.02 -6.54
N VAL A 143 2.93 -0.71 -7.56
CA VAL A 143 2.23 -0.91 -8.83
C VAL A 143 2.36 -2.37 -9.27
N VAL A 144 1.39 -2.85 -10.06
CA VAL A 144 1.41 -4.22 -10.59
C VAL A 144 2.61 -4.46 -11.50
N LYS A 145 2.99 -3.46 -12.31
CA LYS A 145 4.11 -3.55 -13.24
C LYS A 145 5.28 -2.68 -12.76
N SER A 146 5.96 -3.11 -11.71
CA SER A 146 7.08 -2.35 -11.13
C SER A 146 8.29 -2.16 -12.05
N ALA A 147 8.37 -2.88 -13.15
CA ALA A 147 9.40 -2.75 -14.19
C ALA A 147 8.87 -2.12 -15.49
N GLU A 148 7.71 -1.42 -15.45
CA GLU A 148 7.17 -0.73 -16.62
C GLU A 148 8.17 0.32 -17.09
N PRO A 149 8.63 0.28 -18.37
CA PRO A 149 9.78 1.06 -18.81
C PRO A 149 9.61 2.58 -18.70
N ALA A 150 8.43 3.12 -19.06
CA ALA A 150 8.19 4.56 -19.01
C ALA A 150 8.16 5.06 -17.55
N LEU A 151 7.53 4.30 -16.63
CA LEU A 151 7.51 4.61 -15.20
C LEU A 151 8.93 4.64 -14.62
N VAL A 152 9.69 3.56 -14.87
CA VAL A 152 11.06 3.41 -14.34
C VAL A 152 11.98 4.51 -14.87
N ALA A 153 11.92 4.78 -16.18
CA ALA A 153 12.73 5.83 -16.81
C ALA A 153 12.37 7.22 -16.28
N TRP A 154 11.07 7.50 -16.10
CA TRP A 154 10.63 8.80 -15.59
C TRP A 154 11.06 9.01 -14.12
N VAL A 155 10.92 8.00 -13.26
CA VAL A 155 11.38 8.08 -11.87
C VAL A 155 12.88 8.30 -11.80
N ALA A 156 13.67 7.59 -12.64
CA ALA A 156 15.11 7.81 -12.74
C ALA A 156 15.45 9.25 -13.17
N ALA A 157 14.75 9.79 -14.17
CA ALA A 157 14.95 11.14 -14.68
C ALA A 157 14.61 12.20 -13.62
N GLN A 158 13.51 12.04 -12.86
CA GLN A 158 13.15 12.96 -11.78
C GLN A 158 14.19 12.93 -10.65
N GLY A 159 14.68 11.75 -10.26
CA GLY A 159 15.78 11.61 -9.30
C GLY A 159 17.07 12.28 -9.80
N ALA A 160 17.43 12.11 -11.07
CA ALA A 160 18.59 12.77 -11.68
C ALA A 160 18.49 14.31 -11.70
N LYS A 161 17.27 14.86 -11.78
CA LYS A 161 17.00 16.30 -11.61
C LYS A 161 17.12 16.74 -10.13
N GLY A 162 17.45 15.83 -9.21
CA GLY A 162 17.67 16.10 -7.79
C GLY A 162 16.38 16.14 -6.93
N GLY A 163 15.27 15.61 -7.43
CA GLY A 163 14.06 15.39 -6.66
C GLY A 163 14.28 14.33 -5.56
N THR A 164 13.62 14.47 -4.42
CA THR A 164 13.60 13.44 -3.38
C THR A 164 12.58 12.37 -3.78
N VAL A 165 13.04 11.14 -3.97
CA VAL A 165 12.18 10.01 -4.34
C VAL A 165 11.71 9.30 -3.09
N VAL A 166 10.40 9.19 -2.92
CA VAL A 166 9.74 8.60 -1.75
C VAL A 166 8.92 7.40 -2.21
N SER A 167 9.40 6.19 -1.98
CA SER A 167 8.63 4.98 -2.26
C SER A 167 7.75 4.60 -1.07
N ILE A 168 6.51 4.24 -1.37
CA ILE A 168 5.56 3.69 -0.40
C ILE A 168 5.43 2.19 -0.68
N CYS A 169 5.54 1.38 0.37
CA CYS A 169 5.35 -0.08 0.27
C CYS A 169 6.28 -0.69 -0.82
N ASP A 170 5.75 -1.50 -1.71
CA ASP A 170 6.48 -2.10 -2.85
C ASP A 170 6.68 -1.12 -4.03
N GLY A 171 6.35 0.16 -3.88
CA GLY A 171 6.88 1.21 -4.72
C GLY A 171 8.41 1.24 -4.74
N ALA A 172 9.02 0.70 -3.69
CA ALA A 172 10.46 0.45 -3.62
C ALA A 172 11.00 -0.40 -4.77
N LEU A 173 10.20 -1.32 -5.33
CA LEU A 173 10.60 -2.12 -6.50
C LEU A 173 10.74 -1.27 -7.77
N VAL A 174 9.91 -0.24 -7.94
CA VAL A 174 10.03 0.72 -9.04
C VAL A 174 11.31 1.53 -8.90
N VAL A 175 11.55 2.06 -7.69
CA VAL A 175 12.74 2.87 -7.40
C VAL A 175 14.02 2.04 -7.48
N ALA A 176 14.00 0.77 -7.05
CA ALA A 176 15.12 -0.15 -7.23
C ALA A 176 15.38 -0.46 -8.73
N ASN A 177 14.31 -0.69 -9.53
CA ASN A 177 14.42 -0.85 -10.99
C ASN A 177 14.99 0.40 -11.68
N SER A 178 14.76 1.60 -11.16
CA SER A 178 15.34 2.85 -11.69
C SER A 178 16.83 3.03 -11.36
N GLY A 179 17.38 2.17 -10.50
CA GLY A 179 18.76 2.23 -10.05
C GLY A 179 19.04 3.21 -8.91
N LEU A 180 18.05 4.01 -8.50
CA LEU A 180 18.23 5.06 -7.48
C LEU A 180 18.46 4.52 -6.06
N MET A 181 18.10 3.25 -5.77
CA MET A 181 18.33 2.63 -4.46
C MET A 181 19.70 1.97 -4.31
N LYS A 182 20.51 1.91 -5.38
CA LYS A 182 21.80 1.26 -5.32
C LYS A 182 22.74 1.97 -4.35
N GLY A 183 23.25 1.23 -3.34
CA GLY A 183 24.13 1.73 -2.30
C GLY A 183 23.42 2.53 -1.19
N HIS A 184 22.08 2.62 -1.23
CA HIS A 184 21.29 3.29 -0.20
C HIS A 184 20.65 2.31 0.78
N ASP A 185 20.42 2.80 1.99
CA ASP A 185 19.55 2.15 2.96
C ASP A 185 18.08 2.31 2.53
N ALA A 186 17.33 1.22 2.52
CA ALA A 186 15.93 1.23 2.12
C ALA A 186 15.10 0.17 2.86
N THR A 187 13.80 0.37 2.90
CA THR A 187 12.82 -0.61 3.38
C THR A 187 11.68 -0.75 2.38
N ALA A 188 10.87 -1.79 2.51
CA ALA A 188 9.64 -1.99 1.74
C ALA A 188 8.75 -3.01 2.44
N HIS A 189 7.62 -3.36 1.84
CA HIS A 189 6.67 -4.34 2.38
C HIS A 189 7.32 -5.69 2.69
N TRP A 190 6.98 -6.30 3.83
CA TRP A 190 7.58 -7.57 4.27
C TRP A 190 7.45 -8.70 3.24
N ALA A 191 6.34 -8.75 2.49
CA ALA A 191 6.05 -9.86 1.57
C ALA A 191 7.04 -9.98 0.41
N THR A 192 7.75 -8.92 0.05
CA THR A 192 8.73 -8.93 -1.05
C THR A 192 10.18 -9.02 -0.57
N GLU A 193 10.41 -9.27 0.72
CA GLU A 193 11.76 -9.29 1.28
C GLU A 193 12.73 -10.25 0.55
N ALA A 194 12.32 -11.49 0.33
CA ALA A 194 13.16 -12.47 -0.36
C ALA A 194 13.49 -12.03 -1.78
N LEU A 195 12.46 -11.59 -2.53
CA LEU A 195 12.62 -11.06 -3.88
C LEU A 195 13.58 -9.87 -3.93
N ARG A 196 13.44 -8.92 -3.01
CA ARG A 196 14.29 -7.72 -2.98
C ARG A 196 15.75 -8.05 -2.72
N ARG A 197 16.02 -8.92 -1.75
CA ARG A 197 17.38 -9.33 -1.41
C ARG A 197 18.07 -10.07 -2.55
N GLU A 198 17.31 -10.88 -3.29
CA GLU A 198 17.81 -11.59 -4.45
C GLU A 198 18.05 -10.66 -5.64
N LYS A 199 17.07 -9.83 -5.98
CA LYS A 199 17.07 -9.04 -7.21
C LYS A 199 17.88 -7.74 -7.11
N TYR A 200 17.95 -7.14 -5.92
CA TYR A 200 18.62 -5.86 -5.67
C TYR A 200 19.61 -5.96 -4.50
N PRO A 201 20.68 -6.78 -4.66
CA PRO A 201 21.65 -7.03 -3.59
C PRO A 201 22.50 -5.81 -3.24
N ASP A 202 22.58 -4.83 -4.14
CA ASP A 202 23.33 -3.58 -3.93
C ASP A 202 22.56 -2.55 -3.08
N THR A 203 21.31 -2.84 -2.67
CA THR A 203 20.51 -2.01 -1.77
C THR A 203 20.58 -2.57 -0.35
N HIS A 204 20.80 -1.72 0.65
CA HIS A 204 20.87 -2.15 2.05
C HIS A 204 19.45 -2.21 2.64
N TRP A 205 18.82 -3.39 2.61
CA TRP A 205 17.44 -3.57 3.07
C TRP A 205 17.34 -3.62 4.59
N VAL A 206 16.77 -2.55 5.18
CA VAL A 206 16.57 -2.37 6.62
C VAL A 206 15.22 -2.94 7.03
N LYS A 207 15.18 -3.66 8.16
CA LYS A 207 13.97 -4.20 8.80
C LYS A 207 13.56 -3.38 10.01
N ASN A 208 12.34 -3.62 10.46
CA ASN A 208 11.82 -3.09 11.73
C ASN A 208 11.82 -1.56 11.80
N VAL A 209 11.55 -0.93 10.65
CA VAL A 209 11.38 0.52 10.51
C VAL A 209 10.17 0.82 9.64
N ARG A 210 9.40 1.85 9.97
CA ARG A 210 8.28 2.30 9.14
C ARG A 210 8.73 2.97 7.86
N TYR A 211 9.80 3.76 7.94
CA TYR A 211 10.45 4.37 6.79
C TYR A 211 11.93 4.62 7.08
N VAL A 212 12.68 4.67 6.00
CA VAL A 212 14.11 5.03 5.97
C VAL A 212 14.26 6.25 5.09
N ALA A 213 15.08 7.20 5.52
CA ALA A 213 15.50 8.32 4.70
C ALA A 213 17.04 8.29 4.60
N ASP A 214 17.55 8.14 3.38
CA ASP A 214 18.98 8.14 3.07
C ASP A 214 19.22 9.15 1.93
N GLY A 215 19.53 10.38 2.32
CA GLY A 215 19.69 11.50 1.41
C GLY A 215 18.39 11.78 0.62
N LYS A 216 18.45 11.63 -0.70
CA LYS A 216 17.32 11.86 -1.62
C LYS A 216 16.47 10.62 -1.88
N VAL A 217 16.76 9.51 -1.21
CA VAL A 217 15.99 8.27 -1.30
C VAL A 217 15.28 8.04 0.03
N VAL A 218 13.95 8.03 -0.02
CA VAL A 218 13.10 7.70 1.12
C VAL A 218 12.26 6.48 0.75
N SER A 219 12.13 5.54 1.67
CA SER A 219 11.35 4.33 1.43
C SER A 219 10.56 3.93 2.67
N SER A 220 9.35 3.43 2.49
CA SER A 220 8.52 2.99 3.60
C SER A 220 8.25 1.49 3.58
N ALA A 221 7.94 0.94 4.74
CA ALA A 221 7.39 -0.40 4.92
C ALA A 221 6.00 -0.52 4.26
N GLY A 222 5.14 -1.44 4.71
CA GLY A 222 3.86 -1.74 4.08
C GLY A 222 2.86 -0.59 4.04
N ILE A 223 1.67 -0.90 3.59
CA ILE A 223 0.62 0.06 3.20
C ILE A 223 0.33 1.10 4.29
N SER A 224 0.22 0.68 5.57
CA SER A 224 -0.07 1.61 6.67
C SER A 224 1.05 2.63 6.93
N ALA A 225 2.27 2.35 6.48
CA ALA A 225 3.39 3.26 6.62
C ALA A 225 3.30 4.49 5.69
N ALA A 226 2.35 4.50 4.72
CA ALA A 226 2.03 5.68 3.94
C ALA A 226 1.68 6.89 4.83
N ILE A 227 1.00 6.64 5.98
CA ILE A 227 0.58 7.70 6.92
C ILE A 227 1.79 8.41 7.54
N PRO A 228 2.66 7.73 8.31
CA PRO A 228 3.81 8.38 8.96
C PRO A 228 4.82 8.93 7.96
N THR A 229 5.00 8.27 6.80
CA THR A 229 5.92 8.73 5.76
C THR A 229 5.43 10.04 5.14
N SER A 230 4.13 10.16 4.84
CA SER A 230 3.55 11.41 4.32
C SER A 230 3.69 12.57 5.32
N LEU A 231 3.44 12.31 6.61
CA LEU A 231 3.64 13.31 7.66
C LEU A 231 5.12 13.68 7.81
N ALA A 232 6.05 12.74 7.67
CA ALA A 232 7.49 13.03 7.68
C ALA A 232 7.92 13.91 6.49
N VAL A 233 7.30 13.74 5.31
CA VAL A 233 7.50 14.64 4.16
C VAL A 233 6.95 16.04 4.47
N VAL A 234 5.76 16.15 5.08
CA VAL A 234 5.22 17.46 5.51
C VAL A 234 6.15 18.11 6.55
N GLU A 235 6.70 17.32 7.49
CA GLU A 235 7.65 17.84 8.48
C GLU A 235 8.94 18.35 7.85
N ALA A 236 9.45 17.67 6.84
CA ALA A 236 10.62 18.13 6.10
C ALA A 236 10.36 19.46 5.36
N ILE A 237 9.13 19.68 4.88
CA ILE A 237 8.76 20.89 4.14
C ILE A 237 8.43 22.06 5.08
N ALA A 238 7.65 21.82 6.14
CA ALA A 238 7.02 22.88 6.93
C ALA A 238 7.33 22.81 8.44
N GLY A 239 8.13 21.85 8.89
CA GLY A 239 8.53 21.70 10.27
C GLY A 239 7.50 20.99 11.15
N TYR A 240 7.95 20.66 12.37
CA TYR A 240 7.20 19.83 13.33
C TYR A 240 5.84 20.41 13.73
N GLU A 241 5.77 21.71 14.07
CA GLU A 241 4.51 22.32 14.55
C GLU A 241 3.36 22.25 13.55
N LYS A 242 3.66 22.53 12.29
CA LYS A 242 2.67 22.41 11.19
C LYS A 242 2.22 20.97 11.02
N THR A 243 3.16 20.03 11.08
CA THR A 243 2.87 18.60 10.94
C THR A 243 2.07 18.07 12.12
N ALA A 244 2.39 18.48 13.35
CA ALA A 244 1.67 18.08 14.55
C ALA A 244 0.20 18.59 14.54
N ALA A 245 -0.04 19.80 14.01
CA ALA A 245 -1.39 20.29 13.81
C ALA A 245 -2.17 19.43 12.82
N LEU A 246 -1.58 19.14 11.65
CA LEU A 246 -2.19 18.28 10.62
C LEU A 246 -2.43 16.85 11.14
N ALA A 247 -1.46 16.26 11.85
CA ALA A 247 -1.59 14.92 12.41
C ALA A 247 -2.79 14.82 13.36
N ARG A 248 -3.02 15.83 14.20
CA ARG A 248 -4.20 15.91 15.09
C ARG A 248 -5.52 15.98 14.30
N GLU A 249 -5.57 16.79 13.24
CA GLU A 249 -6.75 16.88 12.37
C GLU A 249 -7.05 15.54 11.69
N LEU A 250 -6.02 14.81 11.26
CA LEU A 250 -6.12 13.51 10.64
C LEU A 250 -6.39 12.38 11.65
N GLY A 251 -6.24 12.62 12.96
CA GLY A 251 -6.40 11.62 14.01
C GLY A 251 -5.17 10.71 14.17
N VAL A 252 -3.97 11.20 13.86
CA VAL A 252 -2.70 10.49 14.00
C VAL A 252 -1.98 10.96 15.27
N ALA A 253 -1.71 10.03 16.19
CA ALA A 253 -1.03 10.35 17.45
C ALA A 253 0.48 10.54 17.29
N GLU A 254 1.11 9.75 16.40
CA GLU A 254 2.55 9.79 16.16
C GLU A 254 2.91 9.34 14.74
N TRP A 255 4.04 9.80 14.23
CA TRP A 255 4.56 9.40 12.92
C TRP A 255 6.05 9.00 13.00
N SER A 256 6.41 8.33 14.10
CA SER A 256 7.76 7.82 14.33
C SER A 256 8.14 6.70 13.33
N THR A 257 9.43 6.40 13.27
CA THR A 257 9.97 5.29 12.48
C THR A 257 9.85 3.93 13.17
N LEU A 258 9.34 3.89 14.40
CA LEU A 258 9.21 2.66 15.18
C LEU A 258 8.27 1.66 14.51
N HIS A 259 8.79 0.46 14.26
CA HIS A 259 8.05 -0.63 13.63
C HIS A 259 8.64 -1.98 14.01
N ASN A 260 7.83 -3.02 13.93
CA ASN A 260 8.28 -4.40 14.00
C ASN A 260 7.70 -5.17 12.81
N SER A 261 8.45 -5.23 11.71
CA SER A 261 8.00 -5.91 10.50
C SER A 261 7.97 -7.45 10.63
N GLU A 262 8.58 -8.02 11.68
CA GLU A 262 8.67 -9.47 11.87
C GLU A 262 7.37 -10.10 12.38
N VAL A 263 6.42 -9.29 12.87
CA VAL A 263 5.12 -9.81 13.35
C VAL A 263 4.11 -10.06 12.22
N PHE A 264 4.34 -9.51 11.04
CA PHE A 264 3.39 -9.56 9.92
C PHE A 264 3.52 -10.78 9.02
N PRO A 265 4.72 -11.33 8.71
CA PRO A 265 4.82 -12.55 7.91
C PRO A 265 4.01 -13.72 8.50
N PRO A 266 3.54 -14.68 7.67
CA PRO A 266 2.84 -15.87 8.16
C PRO A 266 3.67 -16.65 9.19
N GLN A 267 3.12 -16.85 10.39
CA GLN A 267 3.76 -17.57 11.49
C GLN A 267 2.81 -18.66 12.03
N PHE A 268 3.32 -19.89 12.11
CA PHE A 268 2.58 -21.02 12.67
C PHE A 268 2.24 -20.75 14.15
N GLY A 269 0.99 -21.05 14.53
CA GLY A 269 0.51 -20.83 15.92
C GLY A 269 0.22 -19.36 16.27
N VAL A 270 0.63 -18.40 15.46
CA VAL A 270 0.47 -16.95 15.70
C VAL A 270 -0.61 -16.37 14.79
N ASN A 271 -0.32 -16.22 13.49
CA ASN A 271 -1.18 -15.51 12.53
C ASN A 271 -1.52 -16.32 11.27
N LEU A 272 -0.94 -17.52 11.08
CA LEU A 272 -1.16 -18.34 9.88
C LEU A 272 -2.66 -18.61 9.62
N THR A 273 -3.47 -18.81 10.66
CA THR A 273 -4.93 -19.00 10.53
C THR A 273 -5.62 -17.80 9.89
N ALA A 274 -5.16 -16.57 10.15
CA ALA A 274 -5.71 -15.36 9.53
C ALA A 274 -5.39 -15.33 8.02
N TYR A 275 -4.16 -15.69 7.63
CA TYR A 275 -3.78 -15.81 6.22
C TYR A 275 -4.57 -16.87 5.48
N ILE A 276 -4.74 -18.05 6.08
CA ILE A 276 -5.56 -19.14 5.51
C ILE A 276 -7.01 -18.68 5.37
N SER A 277 -7.59 -18.08 6.41
CA SER A 277 -8.95 -17.57 6.37
C SER A 277 -9.14 -16.59 5.23
N LYS A 278 -8.31 -15.55 5.16
CA LYS A 278 -8.43 -14.48 4.18
C LYS A 278 -8.16 -14.96 2.75
N ASN A 279 -7.07 -15.69 2.52
CA ASN A 279 -6.60 -15.98 1.16
C ASN A 279 -7.18 -17.27 0.57
N ILE A 280 -7.61 -18.22 1.41
CA ILE A 280 -8.09 -19.53 0.97
C ILE A 280 -9.56 -19.72 1.34
N THR A 281 -9.89 -19.77 2.64
CA THR A 281 -11.23 -20.13 3.11
C THR A 281 -12.29 -19.17 2.59
N ASN A 282 -12.03 -17.87 2.63
CA ASN A 282 -12.97 -16.86 2.19
C ASN A 282 -13.30 -16.98 0.70
N GLY A 283 -12.31 -17.13 -0.16
CA GLY A 283 -12.51 -17.24 -1.60
C GLY A 283 -13.11 -18.60 -2.04
N TRP A 284 -12.87 -19.68 -1.29
CA TRP A 284 -13.34 -21.01 -1.66
C TRP A 284 -14.71 -21.36 -1.10
N LEU A 285 -15.03 -20.90 0.12
CA LEU A 285 -16.27 -21.29 0.79
C LEU A 285 -17.39 -20.25 0.67
N HIS A 286 -17.09 -19.07 0.13
CA HIS A 286 -18.07 -17.98 0.05
C HIS A 286 -18.03 -17.31 -1.32
N SER A 287 -19.20 -16.89 -1.81
CA SER A 287 -19.31 -16.02 -2.96
C SER A 287 -18.80 -14.60 -2.62
N THR A 288 -18.11 -13.97 -3.56
CA THR A 288 -17.67 -12.58 -3.41
C THR A 288 -18.85 -11.62 -3.43
N GLN A 289 -19.05 -10.87 -2.37
CA GLN A 289 -20.09 -9.85 -2.25
C GLN A 289 -19.66 -8.55 -2.96
N ARG A 290 -20.59 -7.96 -3.69
CA ARG A 290 -20.42 -6.64 -4.34
C ARG A 290 -20.91 -5.56 -3.38
N ILE A 291 -19.97 -4.77 -2.89
CA ILE A 291 -20.22 -3.75 -1.87
C ILE A 291 -20.25 -2.37 -2.53
N GLY A 292 -21.39 -1.70 -2.49
CA GLY A 292 -21.51 -0.29 -2.91
C GLY A 292 -21.01 0.62 -1.79
N VAL A 293 -20.01 1.45 -2.09
CA VAL A 293 -19.54 2.53 -1.21
C VAL A 293 -20.11 3.84 -1.74
N PRO A 294 -21.04 4.48 -1.02
CA PRO A 294 -21.65 5.73 -1.47
C PRO A 294 -20.60 6.84 -1.63
N VAL A 295 -20.62 7.53 -2.75
CA VAL A 295 -19.72 8.64 -3.05
C VAL A 295 -20.47 9.83 -3.65
N ALA A 296 -20.09 11.03 -3.23
CA ALA A 296 -20.59 12.30 -3.76
C ALA A 296 -19.44 13.31 -3.83
N SER A 297 -19.66 14.45 -4.48
CA SER A 297 -18.67 15.52 -4.52
C SER A 297 -18.26 15.96 -3.12
N GLY A 298 -16.95 16.10 -2.88
CA GLY A 298 -16.40 16.41 -1.57
C GLY A 298 -16.22 15.19 -0.65
N VAL A 299 -16.44 13.96 -1.14
CA VAL A 299 -16.15 12.75 -0.36
C VAL A 299 -14.69 12.74 0.11
N ASP A 300 -14.49 12.33 1.35
CA ASP A 300 -13.16 12.17 1.92
C ASP A 300 -12.45 10.99 1.21
N ASP A 301 -11.44 11.31 0.40
CA ASP A 301 -10.71 10.33 -0.40
C ASP A 301 -9.86 9.39 0.46
N ILE A 302 -9.32 9.86 1.60
CA ILE A 302 -8.59 9.04 2.56
C ILE A 302 -9.52 7.99 3.18
N ALA A 303 -10.67 8.42 3.68
CA ALA A 303 -11.67 7.52 4.26
C ALA A 303 -12.21 6.52 3.22
N LEU A 304 -12.44 7.00 1.99
CA LEU A 304 -12.87 6.18 0.86
C LEU A 304 -11.81 5.14 0.49
N ALA A 305 -10.53 5.53 0.43
CA ALA A 305 -9.43 4.62 0.10
C ALA A 305 -9.33 3.48 1.11
N PHE A 306 -9.32 3.77 2.41
CA PHE A 306 -9.33 2.73 3.45
C PHE A 306 -10.54 1.82 3.35
N THR A 307 -11.73 2.39 3.14
CA THR A 307 -12.95 1.59 3.05
C THR A 307 -12.93 0.65 1.84
N ALA A 308 -12.64 1.18 0.67
CA ALA A 308 -12.64 0.40 -0.57
C ALA A 308 -11.54 -0.67 -0.58
N ASP A 309 -10.37 -0.33 -0.07
CA ASP A 309 -9.22 -1.24 -0.01
C ASP A 309 -9.48 -2.39 0.98
N VAL A 310 -9.80 -2.08 2.23
CA VAL A 310 -10.02 -3.08 3.29
C VAL A 310 -11.12 -4.06 2.90
N TYR A 311 -12.28 -3.58 2.40
CA TYR A 311 -13.33 -4.47 1.93
C TYR A 311 -12.87 -5.37 0.79
N SER A 312 -12.11 -4.85 -0.17
CA SER A 312 -11.68 -5.59 -1.35
C SER A 312 -10.52 -6.56 -1.09
N ARG A 313 -9.81 -6.45 0.06
CA ARG A 313 -8.76 -7.40 0.48
C ARG A 313 -9.27 -8.57 1.31
N THR A 314 -10.55 -8.59 1.67
CA THR A 314 -11.10 -9.63 2.55
C THR A 314 -11.14 -11.04 1.94
N GLY A 315 -11.07 -11.16 0.61
CA GLY A 315 -11.41 -12.39 -0.12
C GLY A 315 -12.92 -12.71 -0.09
N ARG A 316 -13.75 -11.88 0.57
CA ARG A 316 -15.20 -12.02 0.72
C ARG A 316 -15.99 -10.96 -0.03
N SER A 317 -15.37 -9.86 -0.37
CA SER A 317 -16.06 -8.72 -0.99
C SER A 317 -15.18 -7.95 -1.96
N GLN A 318 -15.85 -7.23 -2.87
CA GLN A 318 -15.27 -6.27 -3.78
C GLN A 318 -16.05 -4.96 -3.64
N ALA A 319 -15.34 -3.88 -3.35
CA ALA A 319 -15.91 -2.54 -3.21
C ALA A 319 -16.06 -1.86 -4.59
N TYR A 320 -17.10 -1.08 -4.73
CA TYR A 320 -17.43 -0.28 -5.91
C TYR A 320 -17.87 1.12 -5.47
N ALA A 321 -17.32 2.15 -6.10
CA ALA A 321 -17.80 3.53 -5.92
C ALA A 321 -19.22 3.67 -6.49
N LEU A 322 -20.19 3.94 -5.62
CA LEU A 322 -21.61 4.06 -5.95
C LEU A 322 -22.04 5.53 -5.90
N SER A 323 -22.43 6.10 -7.02
CA SER A 323 -22.84 7.51 -7.14
C SER A 323 -24.26 7.66 -7.66
N ALA A 324 -24.81 8.86 -7.55
CA ALA A 324 -26.09 9.23 -8.14
C ALA A 324 -26.03 9.30 -9.69
N SER A 325 -24.85 9.52 -10.28
CA SER A 325 -24.65 9.58 -11.73
C SER A 325 -23.31 8.93 -12.12
N SER A 326 -23.09 8.75 -13.43
CA SER A 326 -21.81 8.27 -13.98
C SER A 326 -20.75 9.36 -14.15
N GLU A 327 -21.10 10.61 -13.84
CA GLU A 327 -20.16 11.73 -13.97
C GLU A 327 -19.00 11.62 -12.97
N PRO A 328 -17.79 12.04 -13.37
CA PRO A 328 -16.65 12.08 -12.48
C PRO A 328 -16.92 12.94 -11.24
N ILE A 329 -16.44 12.51 -10.09
CA ILE A 329 -16.62 13.16 -8.78
C ILE A 329 -15.30 13.78 -8.34
N LEU A 330 -15.34 15.04 -7.93
CA LEU A 330 -14.21 15.69 -7.27
C LEU A 330 -14.24 15.37 -5.76
N THR A 331 -13.17 14.74 -5.25
CA THR A 331 -13.03 14.41 -3.82
C THR A 331 -12.69 15.66 -3.00
N ARG A 332 -12.65 15.52 -1.67
CA ARG A 332 -12.28 16.59 -0.74
C ARG A 332 -10.92 17.23 -1.06
N HIS A 333 -9.92 16.42 -1.40
CA HIS A 333 -8.56 16.89 -1.68
C HIS A 333 -8.30 17.12 -3.18
N GLY A 334 -9.32 17.01 -4.04
CA GLY A 334 -9.23 17.36 -5.45
C GLY A 334 -8.82 16.24 -6.39
N LEU A 335 -8.87 14.97 -5.95
CA LEU A 335 -8.80 13.83 -6.88
C LEU A 335 -10.10 13.70 -7.66
N THR A 336 -10.01 13.33 -8.92
CA THR A 336 -11.17 13.04 -9.74
C THR A 336 -11.44 11.52 -9.73
N LEU A 337 -12.47 11.11 -9.00
CA LEU A 337 -12.94 9.74 -8.89
C LEU A 337 -13.90 9.42 -10.04
N ILE A 338 -13.74 8.26 -10.67
CA ILE A 338 -14.68 7.73 -11.66
C ILE A 338 -15.60 6.73 -10.97
N PRO A 339 -16.92 6.98 -10.87
CA PRO A 339 -17.86 6.04 -10.26
C PRO A 339 -17.88 4.69 -10.99
N ASP A 340 -17.99 3.60 -10.22
CA ASP A 340 -18.11 2.26 -10.79
C ASP A 340 -19.56 1.88 -11.06
N ARG A 341 -20.50 2.44 -10.29
CA ARG A 341 -21.92 2.10 -10.32
C ARG A 341 -22.77 3.36 -10.07
N VAL A 342 -23.99 3.32 -10.63
CA VAL A 342 -25.01 4.37 -10.45
C VAL A 342 -26.16 3.81 -9.62
N ILE A 343 -26.67 4.61 -8.67
CA ILE A 343 -27.84 4.27 -7.86
C ILE A 343 -29.05 4.05 -8.76
N GLY A 344 -29.76 2.94 -8.57
CA GLY A 344 -30.91 2.57 -9.43
C GLY A 344 -30.53 2.02 -10.81
N GLY A 345 -29.23 1.91 -11.13
CA GLY A 345 -28.77 1.28 -12.36
C GLY A 345 -28.91 -0.26 -12.35
N ASN A 346 -28.73 -0.89 -13.52
CA ASN A 346 -28.91 -2.35 -13.72
C ASN A 346 -27.86 -3.23 -13.01
N SER A 347 -26.91 -2.67 -12.27
CA SER A 347 -25.88 -3.44 -11.58
C SER A 347 -26.34 -3.89 -10.20
N THR A 348 -26.39 -5.19 -9.96
CA THR A 348 -26.74 -5.77 -8.68
C THR A 348 -25.59 -5.56 -7.68
N LEU A 349 -25.89 -4.91 -6.55
CA LEU A 349 -25.04 -4.85 -5.36
C LEU A 349 -25.65 -5.78 -4.30
N ASP A 350 -24.78 -6.47 -3.57
CA ASP A 350 -25.25 -7.37 -2.49
C ASP A 350 -25.43 -6.58 -1.19
N ARG A 351 -24.72 -5.47 -1.05
CA ARG A 351 -24.81 -4.57 0.11
C ARG A 351 -24.36 -3.15 -0.27
N ILE A 352 -25.00 -2.15 0.30
CA ILE A 352 -24.56 -0.75 0.26
C ILE A 352 -24.14 -0.36 1.67
N LEU A 353 -22.96 0.24 1.78
CA LEU A 353 -22.47 0.76 3.06
C LEU A 353 -23.18 2.07 3.42
N PRO A 354 -23.25 2.43 4.71
CA PRO A 354 -23.70 3.75 5.11
C PRO A 354 -22.74 4.83 4.59
N GLU A 355 -23.20 6.07 4.54
CA GLU A 355 -22.36 7.23 4.31
C GLU A 355 -21.25 7.33 5.38
N PHE A 356 -20.14 7.99 5.04
CA PHE A 356 -19.03 8.16 5.95
C PHE A 356 -19.43 9.02 7.15
N GLU A 357 -19.12 8.52 8.33
CA GLU A 357 -19.24 9.30 9.56
C GLU A 357 -18.19 10.43 9.59
N ALA A 358 -18.53 11.54 10.22
CA ALA A 358 -17.62 12.64 10.45
C ALA A 358 -16.60 12.28 11.55
N VAL A 359 -15.53 11.59 11.15
CA VAL A 359 -14.40 11.24 12.01
C VAL A 359 -13.11 11.68 11.34
N PRO A 360 -12.01 11.86 12.09
CA PRO A 360 -10.69 12.05 11.49
C PRO A 360 -10.36 10.93 10.50
N SER A 361 -9.92 11.29 9.31
CA SER A 361 -9.85 10.40 8.15
C SER A 361 -9.03 9.13 8.41
N MET A 362 -7.94 9.22 9.19
CA MET A 362 -7.07 8.07 9.48
C MET A 362 -7.70 7.06 10.46
N GLN A 363 -8.68 7.49 11.26
CA GLN A 363 -9.43 6.58 12.14
C GLN A 363 -10.39 5.67 11.37
N MET A 364 -10.60 5.94 10.07
CA MET A 364 -11.46 5.11 9.24
C MET A 364 -10.89 3.69 9.07
N LEU A 365 -9.57 3.52 9.07
CA LEU A 365 -8.95 2.19 8.99
C LEU A 365 -9.41 1.29 10.15
N ASP A 366 -9.37 1.78 11.39
CA ASP A 366 -9.84 1.04 12.57
C ASP A 366 -11.33 0.72 12.49
N LYS A 367 -12.15 1.70 12.09
CA LYS A 367 -13.61 1.50 11.95
C LYS A 367 -13.94 0.43 10.91
N VAL A 368 -13.28 0.47 9.76
CA VAL A 368 -13.54 -0.50 8.69
C VAL A 368 -13.04 -1.89 9.08
N LEU A 369 -11.87 -2.02 9.71
CA LEU A 369 -11.39 -3.30 10.24
C LEU A 369 -12.34 -3.87 11.28
N ALA A 370 -12.91 -3.04 12.18
CA ALA A 370 -13.95 -3.46 13.13
C ALA A 370 -15.22 -3.93 12.41
N ALA A 371 -15.66 -3.23 11.37
CA ALA A 371 -16.82 -3.63 10.56
C ALA A 371 -16.58 -4.95 9.80
N ILE A 372 -15.37 -5.20 9.30
CA ILE A 372 -14.97 -6.48 8.72
C ILE A 372 -14.96 -7.59 9.77
N ALA A 373 -14.42 -7.32 10.96
CA ALA A 373 -14.43 -8.29 12.07
C ALA A 373 -15.85 -8.73 12.44
N TYR A 374 -16.78 -7.80 12.46
CA TYR A 374 -18.20 -8.07 12.71
C TYR A 374 -18.86 -8.86 11.55
N SER A 375 -18.61 -8.45 10.30
CA SER A 375 -19.31 -9.01 9.13
C SER A 375 -18.69 -10.32 8.62
N TYR A 376 -17.37 -10.46 8.66
CA TYR A 376 -16.62 -11.56 8.04
C TYR A 376 -15.72 -12.31 9.02
N GLY A 377 -15.75 -11.94 10.28
CA GLY A 377 -14.98 -12.56 11.36
C GLY A 377 -13.63 -11.91 11.61
N ARG A 378 -13.20 -11.96 12.89
CA ARG A 378 -11.97 -11.32 13.37
C ARG A 378 -10.72 -11.82 12.66
N ALA A 379 -10.66 -13.12 12.30
CA ALA A 379 -9.53 -13.68 11.53
C ALA A 379 -9.37 -13.04 10.17
N THR A 380 -10.48 -12.74 9.45
CA THR A 380 -10.46 -12.03 8.18
C THR A 380 -9.93 -10.60 8.35
N ALA A 381 -10.44 -9.86 9.32
CA ALA A 381 -10.00 -8.49 9.61
C ALA A 381 -8.51 -8.46 9.99
N TYR A 382 -8.07 -9.40 10.82
CA TYR A 382 -6.66 -9.51 11.20
C TYR A 382 -5.78 -9.84 9.98
N GLY A 383 -6.22 -10.75 9.10
CA GLY A 383 -5.52 -11.05 7.84
C GLY A 383 -5.35 -9.82 6.94
N VAL A 384 -6.36 -8.94 6.88
CA VAL A 384 -6.25 -7.67 6.15
C VAL A 384 -5.29 -6.71 6.85
N ALA A 385 -5.34 -6.60 8.17
CA ALA A 385 -4.42 -5.76 8.94
C ALA A 385 -2.95 -6.20 8.77
N LEU A 386 -2.69 -7.51 8.66
CA LEU A 386 -1.36 -8.06 8.38
C LEU A 386 -0.86 -7.65 6.99
N ASP A 387 -1.73 -7.65 5.96
CA ASP A 387 -1.37 -7.15 4.62
C ASP A 387 -1.06 -5.65 4.61
N PHE A 388 -1.74 -4.88 5.47
CA PHE A 388 -1.48 -3.45 5.62
C PHE A 388 -0.22 -3.14 6.42
N GLU A 389 0.42 -4.15 7.02
CA GLU A 389 1.42 -3.95 8.09
C GLU A 389 0.88 -3.01 9.19
N TYR A 390 -0.39 -3.18 9.57
CA TYR A 390 -1.04 -2.30 10.51
C TYR A 390 -0.97 -2.85 11.94
N PRO A 391 -0.19 -2.23 12.84
CA PRO A 391 -0.01 -2.72 14.20
C PRO A 391 -1.22 -2.43 15.12
N GLY A 392 -2.15 -1.57 14.71
CA GLY A 392 -3.30 -1.17 15.54
C GLY A 392 -4.39 -2.23 15.69
N PHE A 393 -4.35 -3.32 14.91
CA PHE A 393 -5.35 -4.37 14.96
C PHE A 393 -4.74 -5.73 15.31
N HIS A 394 -5.21 -6.34 16.40
CA HIS A 394 -4.71 -7.62 16.92
C HIS A 394 -5.78 -8.72 16.87
N LYS A 395 -5.32 -9.98 16.93
CA LYS A 395 -6.14 -11.20 16.92
C LYS A 395 -7.14 -11.26 18.10
#